data_35ea0fb308873bb92c5fae801fde7150
#
_entry.id   35ea0fb308873bb92c5fae801fde7150
#
_cell.length_a   1.000
_cell.length_b   1.000
_cell.length_c   1.000
_cell.angle_alpha   90.00
_cell.angle_beta   90.00
_cell.angle_gamma   90.00
#
_symmetry.space_group_name_H-M   'P 1'
#
loop_
_entity.id
_entity.type
_entity.pdbx_description
1 polymer ?
#
loop_
_entity_poly.entity_id
_entity_poly.type
_entity_poly.pdbx_seq_one_letter_code
_entity_poly.pdbx_strand_id
1 'polypeptide(L)'
;MEMAFRREPGAKWVSDFWQECSDKTVCLDPTDPAQERLAPTALERTNVLSARRNVLNRFMECRTSVRTDSRLDSSFGLVFYALAILDEIGGGQCHEGILGRLGLRALVEAYVTLRYLCQKDDEKLWSGWRVFGAGQAKLAFLKVQEVVGDLPNFMDEDALYQIANEDRWQEYLDIDIGHWARANLRNLAEQCGAKDIYDKYYSWSSTFVHSHWGAVRDTNYVTCQNPLHRLHRIPRVVHRRLTSMESDAVIIVNDMLQLLAVLYPASQPMDQITISSMRRQDVDLPE
;
A
#
# COMPACT_ATOMS: atom_id res chain seq x y z
N MET A 1 -25.76 24.03 -21.76
CA MET A 1 -25.92 23.59 -23.16
C MET A 1 -25.16 22.30 -23.32
N GLU A 2 -25.83 21.19 -22.92
CA GLU A 2 -25.30 19.83 -23.04
C GLU A 2 -25.38 19.44 -24.53
N MET A 3 -24.21 19.37 -25.18
CA MET A 3 -24.12 18.69 -26.47
C MET A 3 -24.06 17.18 -26.16
N ALA A 4 -25.24 16.54 -26.16
CA ALA A 4 -25.36 15.12 -26.24
C ALA A 4 -24.74 14.65 -27.56
N PHE A 5 -23.52 14.14 -27.51
CA PHE A 5 -22.95 13.34 -28.58
C PHE A 5 -23.81 12.09 -28.75
N ARG A 6 -24.86 12.17 -29.59
CA ARG A 6 -25.53 11.00 -30.14
C ARG A 6 -24.44 10.21 -30.89
N ARG A 7 -24.03 9.06 -30.32
CA ARG A 7 -23.32 8.03 -31.07
C ARG A 7 -24.29 7.52 -32.13
N GLU A 8 -24.18 7.99 -33.33
CA GLU A 8 -24.71 7.24 -34.47
C GLU A 8 -24.00 5.90 -34.50
N PRO A 9 -24.71 4.77 -34.67
CA PRO A 9 -24.08 3.47 -34.87
C PRO A 9 -23.07 3.64 -36.00
N GLY A 10 -21.77 3.38 -35.69
CA GLY A 10 -20.64 3.80 -36.49
C GLY A 10 -20.84 3.45 -37.97
N ALA A 11 -20.85 4.47 -38.79
CA ALA A 11 -20.93 4.27 -40.21
C ALA A 11 -19.79 3.34 -40.66
N LYS A 12 -20.08 2.37 -41.51
CA LYS A 12 -19.11 1.37 -41.98
C LYS A 12 -17.81 2.00 -42.44
N TRP A 13 -17.88 3.17 -43.11
CA TRP A 13 -16.71 3.91 -43.58
C TRP A 13 -15.75 4.34 -42.47
N VAL A 14 -16.24 4.58 -41.21
CA VAL A 14 -15.38 4.95 -40.07
C VAL A 14 -14.58 3.73 -39.62
N SER A 15 -15.20 2.56 -39.58
CA SER A 15 -14.50 1.31 -39.29
C SER A 15 -13.46 0.98 -40.38
N ASP A 16 -13.85 1.11 -41.66
CA ASP A 16 -13.00 0.82 -42.80
C ASP A 16 -11.79 1.79 -42.86
N PHE A 17 -11.99 3.07 -42.54
CA PHE A 17 -10.93 4.07 -42.44
C PHE A 17 -9.89 3.69 -41.37
N TRP A 18 -10.35 3.35 -40.16
CA TRP A 18 -9.41 2.98 -39.07
C TRP A 18 -8.70 1.67 -39.35
N GLN A 19 -9.36 0.73 -40.02
CA GLN A 19 -8.72 -0.50 -40.49
C GLN A 19 -7.63 -0.20 -41.51
N GLU A 20 -7.92 0.66 -42.47
CA GLU A 20 -6.94 1.07 -43.49
C GLU A 20 -5.73 1.79 -42.87
N CYS A 21 -5.95 2.65 -41.88
CA CYS A 21 -4.86 3.29 -41.12
C CYS A 21 -3.97 2.23 -40.44
N SER A 22 -4.58 1.22 -39.82
CA SER A 22 -3.87 0.12 -39.18
C SER A 22 -3.04 -0.69 -40.17
N ASP A 23 -3.59 -0.97 -41.36
CA ASP A 23 -2.97 -1.83 -42.36
C ASP A 23 -1.83 -1.13 -43.13
N LYS A 24 -1.95 0.19 -43.31
CA LYS A 24 -1.02 0.98 -44.13
C LYS A 24 0.04 1.75 -43.36
N THR A 25 -0.07 1.84 -42.05
CA THR A 25 0.87 2.59 -41.23
C THR A 25 1.35 1.79 -40.02
N VAL A 26 2.51 2.16 -39.51
CA VAL A 26 3.11 1.49 -38.34
C VAL A 26 2.83 2.26 -37.05
N CYS A 27 2.78 1.54 -35.94
CA CYS A 27 2.73 2.16 -34.62
C CYS A 27 4.02 2.92 -34.34
N LEU A 28 3.86 4.12 -33.74
CA LEU A 28 4.98 4.89 -33.22
C LEU A 28 5.00 4.73 -31.69
N ASP A 29 5.94 3.96 -31.20
CA ASP A 29 6.19 3.75 -29.78
C ASP A 29 7.15 4.86 -29.28
N PRO A 30 6.71 5.73 -28.36
CA PRO A 30 7.55 6.80 -27.83
C PRO A 30 8.50 6.33 -26.73
N THR A 31 8.52 5.06 -26.40
CA THR A 31 9.26 4.56 -25.23
C THR A 31 10.75 4.59 -25.47
N ASP A 32 11.47 5.29 -24.62
CA ASP A 32 12.92 5.21 -24.53
C ASP A 32 13.31 3.90 -23.79
N PRO A 33 14.10 2.99 -24.39
CA PRO A 33 14.57 1.78 -23.70
C PRO A 33 15.32 2.06 -22.39
N ALA A 34 15.91 3.24 -22.23
CA ALA A 34 16.56 3.63 -20.98
C ALA A 34 15.55 3.81 -19.83
N GLN A 35 14.32 4.20 -20.11
CA GLN A 35 13.25 4.35 -19.13
C GLN A 35 12.67 3.00 -18.66
N GLU A 36 12.99 1.90 -19.31
CA GLU A 36 12.57 0.55 -18.91
C GLU A 36 13.49 -0.04 -17.82
N ARG A 37 14.63 0.57 -17.57
CA ARG A 37 15.55 0.10 -16.53
C ARG A 37 15.01 0.48 -15.15
N LEU A 38 15.02 -0.50 -14.24
CA LEU A 38 14.68 -0.27 -12.84
C LEU A 38 15.71 0.68 -12.24
N ALA A 39 15.27 1.79 -11.66
CA ALA A 39 16.13 2.62 -10.86
C ALA A 39 16.55 1.86 -9.57
N PRO A 40 17.80 1.97 -9.13
CA PRO A 40 18.19 1.39 -7.86
C PRO A 40 17.39 2.03 -6.72
N THR A 41 17.05 1.24 -5.71
CA THR A 41 16.40 1.75 -4.49
C THR A 41 17.31 2.75 -3.80
N ALA A 42 16.76 3.88 -3.39
CA ALA A 42 17.44 4.86 -2.55
C ALA A 42 17.29 4.52 -1.05
N LEU A 43 16.43 3.55 -0.73
CA LEU A 43 16.18 3.08 0.62
C LEU A 43 17.21 2.02 1.01
N GLU A 44 18.07 2.36 1.94
CA GLU A 44 19.03 1.41 2.50
C GLU A 44 18.34 0.50 3.52
N ARG A 45 18.37 -0.81 3.28
CA ARG A 45 17.80 -1.80 4.18
C ARG A 45 18.36 -1.71 5.61
N THR A 46 19.62 -1.34 5.75
CA THR A 46 20.28 -1.12 7.04
C THR A 46 19.57 -0.05 7.88
N ASN A 47 19.07 1.02 7.25
CA ASN A 47 18.34 2.09 7.93
C ASN A 47 16.99 1.59 8.45
N VAL A 48 16.27 0.80 7.64
CA VAL A 48 14.99 0.19 8.06
C VAL A 48 15.19 -0.78 9.23
N LEU A 49 16.22 -1.64 9.15
CA LEU A 49 16.54 -2.60 10.21
C LEU A 49 17.01 -1.90 11.50
N SER A 50 17.74 -0.78 11.38
CA SER A 50 18.11 0.04 12.54
C SER A 50 16.88 0.64 13.21
N ALA A 51 15.99 1.26 12.44
CA ALA A 51 14.73 1.78 12.96
C ALA A 51 13.90 0.69 13.64
N ARG A 52 13.80 -0.50 13.01
CA ARG A 52 13.09 -1.64 13.59
C ARG A 52 13.70 -2.11 14.92
N ARG A 53 15.02 -2.11 15.03
CA ARG A 53 15.73 -2.44 16.29
C ARG A 53 15.45 -1.41 17.37
N ASN A 54 15.44 -0.11 17.03
CA ASN A 54 15.12 0.96 17.97
C ASN A 54 13.68 0.86 18.49
N VAL A 55 12.72 0.54 17.60
CA VAL A 55 11.33 0.26 17.97
C VAL A 55 11.24 -0.94 18.90
N LEU A 56 11.98 -2.03 18.63
CA LEU A 56 12.03 -3.22 19.49
C LEU A 56 12.57 -2.89 20.88
N ASN A 57 13.68 -2.17 20.96
CA ASN A 57 14.27 -1.77 22.24
C ASN A 57 13.26 -0.93 23.05
N ARG A 58 12.60 0.02 22.39
CA ARG A 58 11.56 0.84 23.03
C ARG A 58 10.40 -0.01 23.53
N PHE A 59 9.93 -0.97 22.75
CA PHE A 59 8.90 -1.91 23.18
C PHE A 59 9.29 -2.65 24.45
N MET A 60 10.53 -3.15 24.49
CA MET A 60 11.05 -3.89 25.66
C MET A 60 11.17 -2.99 26.90
N GLU A 61 11.54 -1.71 26.74
CA GLU A 61 11.60 -0.73 27.82
C GLU A 61 10.18 -0.40 28.36
N CYS A 62 9.19 -0.30 27.49
CA CYS A 62 7.81 0.05 27.85
C CYS A 62 7.03 -1.12 28.45
N ARG A 63 7.45 -2.35 28.17
CA ARG A 63 6.77 -3.57 28.64
C ARG A 63 7.06 -3.84 30.11
N THR A 64 6.12 -3.48 30.96
CA THR A 64 6.25 -3.63 32.44
C THR A 64 5.67 -4.92 32.98
N SER A 65 4.92 -5.69 32.20
CA SER A 65 4.30 -6.93 32.62
C SER A 65 4.17 -7.93 31.46
N VAL A 66 3.82 -9.18 31.79
CA VAL A 66 3.47 -10.23 30.82
C VAL A 66 1.98 -10.27 30.48
N ARG A 67 1.19 -9.37 31.08
CA ARG A 67 -0.22 -9.24 30.78
C ARG A 67 -0.40 -8.58 29.40
N THR A 68 -1.44 -8.98 28.70
CA THR A 68 -1.85 -8.35 27.45
C THR A 68 -2.11 -6.86 27.66
N ASP A 69 -1.47 -6.03 26.87
CA ASP A 69 -1.65 -4.59 26.82
C ASP A 69 -2.03 -4.20 25.38
N SER A 70 -3.33 -3.98 25.16
CA SER A 70 -3.85 -3.71 23.83
C SER A 70 -3.28 -2.42 23.22
N ARG A 71 -3.01 -1.41 24.04
CA ARG A 71 -2.40 -0.15 23.61
C ARG A 71 -0.95 -0.35 23.15
N LEU A 72 -0.15 -1.03 23.98
CA LEU A 72 1.24 -1.34 23.69
C LEU A 72 1.37 -2.24 22.44
N ASP A 73 0.66 -3.38 22.45
CA ASP A 73 0.74 -4.38 21.39
C ASP A 73 0.29 -3.80 20.02
N SER A 74 -0.83 -3.06 20.00
CA SER A 74 -1.38 -2.52 18.76
C SER A 74 -0.54 -1.38 18.20
N SER A 75 -0.09 -0.45 19.04
CA SER A 75 0.70 0.71 18.57
C SER A 75 2.06 0.29 18.00
N PHE A 76 2.79 -0.56 18.74
CA PHE A 76 4.06 -1.10 18.25
C PHE A 76 3.86 -2.07 17.08
N GLY A 77 2.82 -2.90 17.12
CA GLY A 77 2.48 -3.83 16.05
C GLY A 77 2.24 -3.13 14.72
N LEU A 78 1.46 -2.03 14.69
CA LEU A 78 1.24 -1.22 13.49
C LEU A 78 2.53 -0.61 12.94
N VAL A 79 3.44 -0.15 13.80
CA VAL A 79 4.73 0.39 13.37
C VAL A 79 5.64 -0.73 12.85
N PHE A 80 5.71 -1.90 13.51
CA PHE A 80 6.45 -3.05 12.99
C PHE A 80 5.93 -3.52 11.65
N TYR A 81 4.61 -3.51 11.45
CA TYR A 81 3.99 -3.86 10.17
C TYR A 81 4.37 -2.86 9.07
N ALA A 82 4.33 -1.56 9.38
CA ALA A 82 4.74 -0.52 8.44
C ALA A 82 6.23 -0.63 8.06
N LEU A 83 7.11 -0.92 9.02
CA LEU A 83 8.53 -1.17 8.77
C LEU A 83 8.78 -2.43 7.93
N ALA A 84 7.97 -3.48 8.11
CA ALA A 84 8.05 -4.68 7.28
C ALA A 84 7.66 -4.37 5.83
N ILE A 85 6.55 -3.67 5.60
CA ILE A 85 6.16 -3.22 4.25
C ILE A 85 7.27 -2.39 3.60
N LEU A 86 7.88 -1.48 4.35
CA LEU A 86 8.96 -0.63 3.83
C LEU A 86 10.22 -1.45 3.47
N ASP A 87 10.59 -2.45 4.30
CA ASP A 87 11.70 -3.37 4.00
C ASP A 87 11.43 -4.19 2.73
N GLU A 88 10.20 -4.67 2.53
CA GLU A 88 9.80 -5.42 1.34
C GLU A 88 9.82 -4.53 0.07
N ILE A 89 9.35 -3.29 0.17
CA ILE A 89 9.39 -2.34 -0.95
C ILE A 89 10.84 -2.07 -1.40
N GLY A 90 11.74 -1.78 -0.46
CA GLY A 90 13.14 -1.53 -0.74
C GLY A 90 13.88 -2.80 -1.15
N GLY A 91 13.80 -3.87 -0.35
CA GLY A 91 14.50 -5.13 -0.59
C GLY A 91 14.07 -5.86 -1.86
N GLY A 92 12.78 -5.82 -2.18
CA GLY A 92 12.21 -6.38 -3.40
C GLY A 92 12.32 -5.46 -4.61
N GLN A 93 12.88 -4.27 -4.47
CA GLN A 93 12.92 -3.24 -5.53
C GLN A 93 11.55 -2.98 -6.18
N CYS A 94 10.48 -3.02 -5.35
CA CYS A 94 9.10 -2.92 -5.83
C CYS A 94 8.61 -1.46 -5.93
N HIS A 95 9.44 -0.49 -5.60
CA HIS A 95 9.10 0.94 -5.47
C HIS A 95 8.55 1.58 -6.75
N GLU A 96 8.89 1.06 -7.92
CA GLU A 96 8.39 1.51 -9.22
C GLU A 96 7.33 0.58 -9.83
N GLY A 97 6.89 -0.43 -9.08
CA GLY A 97 5.97 -1.46 -9.55
C GLY A 97 4.58 -1.40 -8.90
N ILE A 98 3.74 -2.34 -9.29
CA ILE A 98 2.40 -2.54 -8.73
C ILE A 98 2.49 -2.83 -7.24
N LEU A 99 3.39 -3.72 -6.82
CA LEU A 99 3.53 -4.14 -5.42
C LEU A 99 3.86 -2.96 -4.50
N GLY A 100 4.70 -2.02 -4.95
CA GLY A 100 4.95 -0.79 -4.21
C GLY A 100 3.67 0.02 -3.95
N ARG A 101 2.76 0.11 -4.94
CA ARG A 101 1.47 0.81 -4.79
C ARG A 101 0.53 0.09 -3.83
N LEU A 102 0.54 -1.25 -3.85
CA LEU A 102 -0.21 -2.05 -2.86
C LEU A 102 0.34 -1.81 -1.46
N GLY A 103 1.67 -1.81 -1.30
CA GLY A 103 2.34 -1.49 -0.05
C GLY A 103 2.03 -0.08 0.45
N LEU A 104 2.10 0.93 -0.43
CA LEU A 104 1.74 2.32 -0.09
C LEU A 104 0.30 2.43 0.41
N ARG A 105 -0.63 1.72 -0.23
CA ARG A 105 -2.03 1.67 0.18
C ARG A 105 -2.17 1.11 1.61
N ALA A 106 -1.47 0.02 1.90
CA ALA A 106 -1.47 -0.58 3.23
C ALA A 106 -0.82 0.33 4.29
N LEU A 107 0.26 1.04 3.93
CA LEU A 107 0.89 2.04 4.82
C LEU A 107 -0.06 3.17 5.19
N VAL A 108 -0.84 3.70 4.22
CA VAL A 108 -1.83 4.75 4.50
C VAL A 108 -2.91 4.26 5.47
N GLU A 109 -3.40 3.03 5.30
CA GLU A 109 -4.37 2.45 6.22
C GLU A 109 -3.80 2.27 7.63
N ALA A 110 -2.59 1.74 7.73
CA ALA A 110 -1.90 1.56 9.01
C ALA A 110 -1.65 2.91 9.72
N TYR A 111 -1.22 3.93 8.96
CA TYR A 111 -0.99 5.28 9.47
C TYR A 111 -2.28 5.93 10.01
N VAL A 112 -3.36 5.93 9.21
CA VAL A 112 -4.64 6.51 9.62
C VAL A 112 -5.17 5.81 10.86
N THR A 113 -5.08 4.48 10.89
CA THR A 113 -5.49 3.67 12.04
C THR A 113 -4.68 4.03 13.30
N LEU A 114 -3.35 4.03 13.19
CA LEU A 114 -2.49 4.39 14.33
C LEU A 114 -2.75 5.81 14.82
N ARG A 115 -2.83 6.78 13.91
CA ARG A 115 -3.05 8.18 14.25
C ARG A 115 -4.39 8.41 14.94
N TYR A 116 -5.44 7.74 14.45
CA TYR A 116 -6.76 7.79 15.07
C TYR A 116 -6.73 7.21 16.49
N LEU A 117 -6.14 6.03 16.66
CA LEU A 117 -6.01 5.38 17.97
C LEU A 117 -5.17 6.22 18.94
N CYS A 118 -4.04 6.77 18.49
CA CYS A 118 -3.20 7.66 19.31
C CYS A 118 -3.92 8.94 19.72
N GLN A 119 -4.69 9.56 18.83
CA GLN A 119 -5.41 10.79 19.14
C GLN A 119 -6.53 10.59 20.16
N LYS A 120 -7.22 9.45 20.07
CA LYS A 120 -8.29 9.12 21.02
C LYS A 120 -7.74 8.60 22.35
N ASP A 121 -6.68 7.84 22.27
CA ASP A 121 -5.97 7.14 23.36
C ASP A 121 -6.91 6.50 24.39
N ASP A 122 -7.94 5.83 23.91
CA ASP A 122 -8.98 5.16 24.69
C ASP A 122 -8.73 3.65 24.71
N GLU A 123 -8.62 3.06 25.90
CA GLU A 123 -8.37 1.62 26.10
C GLU A 123 -9.41 0.74 25.38
N LYS A 124 -10.67 1.15 25.35
CA LYS A 124 -11.73 0.43 24.66
C LYS A 124 -11.53 0.41 23.13
N LEU A 125 -10.99 1.50 22.56
CA LEU A 125 -10.70 1.58 21.15
C LEU A 125 -9.49 0.72 20.78
N TRP A 126 -8.41 0.75 21.59
CA TRP A 126 -7.24 -0.13 21.40
C TRP A 126 -7.65 -1.60 21.48
N SER A 127 -8.39 -1.99 22.51
CA SER A 127 -8.92 -3.34 22.68
C SER A 127 -9.88 -3.72 21.55
N GLY A 128 -10.80 -2.82 21.18
CA GLY A 128 -11.75 -3.04 20.10
C GLY A 128 -11.09 -3.28 18.72
N TRP A 129 -10.03 -2.54 18.41
CA TRP A 129 -9.27 -2.77 17.17
C TRP A 129 -8.63 -4.16 17.16
N ARG A 130 -8.03 -4.58 18.27
CA ARG A 130 -7.40 -5.90 18.41
C ARG A 130 -8.44 -7.03 18.33
N VAL A 131 -9.55 -6.91 19.07
CA VAL A 131 -10.65 -7.89 19.05
C VAL A 131 -11.25 -8.02 17.64
N PHE A 132 -11.42 -6.90 16.93
CA PHE A 132 -11.88 -6.92 15.54
C PHE A 132 -10.91 -7.71 14.66
N GLY A 133 -9.60 -7.49 14.77
CA GLY A 133 -8.60 -8.23 14.02
C GLY A 133 -8.63 -9.74 14.29
N ALA A 134 -8.72 -10.14 15.55
CA ALA A 134 -8.88 -11.54 15.97
C ALA A 134 -10.18 -12.15 15.42
N GLY A 135 -11.28 -11.39 15.45
CA GLY A 135 -12.56 -11.81 14.87
C GLY A 135 -12.50 -12.04 13.34
N GLN A 136 -11.77 -11.18 12.62
CA GLN A 136 -11.55 -11.36 11.17
C GLN A 136 -10.70 -12.61 10.87
N ALA A 137 -9.67 -12.90 11.67
CA ALA A 137 -8.87 -14.11 11.54
C ALA A 137 -9.72 -15.37 11.78
N LYS A 138 -10.57 -15.34 12.83
CA LYS A 138 -11.51 -16.43 13.11
C LYS A 138 -12.53 -16.64 11.99
N LEU A 139 -13.06 -15.56 11.42
CA LEU A 139 -13.96 -15.63 10.27
C LEU A 139 -13.26 -16.24 9.04
N ALA A 140 -11.99 -15.85 8.78
CA ALA A 140 -11.20 -16.44 7.70
C ALA A 140 -11.00 -17.95 7.91
N PHE A 141 -10.66 -18.38 9.12
CA PHE A 141 -10.52 -19.79 9.47
C PHE A 141 -11.83 -20.57 9.25
N LEU A 142 -12.96 -20.07 9.70
CA LEU A 142 -14.26 -20.70 9.49
C LEU A 142 -14.60 -20.85 8.00
N LYS A 143 -14.31 -19.83 7.19
CA LYS A 143 -14.50 -19.90 5.73
C LYS A 143 -13.60 -20.92 5.06
N VAL A 144 -12.36 -21.09 5.54
CA VAL A 144 -11.43 -22.10 5.04
C VAL A 144 -11.97 -23.51 5.32
N GLN A 145 -12.58 -23.74 6.47
CA GLN A 145 -13.20 -25.03 6.82
C GLN A 145 -14.41 -25.40 5.92
N GLU A 146 -15.04 -24.41 5.28
CA GLU A 146 -16.14 -24.63 4.33
C GLU A 146 -15.65 -24.96 2.92
N VAL A 147 -14.34 -24.83 2.63
CA VAL A 147 -13.77 -25.12 1.30
C VAL A 147 -13.80 -26.63 1.04
N VAL A 148 -14.42 -27.02 -0.08
CA VAL A 148 -14.43 -28.40 -0.54
C VAL A 148 -13.23 -28.61 -1.48
N GLY A 149 -12.31 -29.50 -1.09
CA GLY A 149 -11.09 -29.83 -1.86
C GLY A 149 -9.82 -29.40 -1.15
N ASP A 150 -8.70 -29.45 -1.87
CA ASP A 150 -7.40 -29.09 -1.31
C ASP A 150 -7.31 -27.57 -1.06
N LEU A 151 -6.73 -27.21 0.07
CA LEU A 151 -6.44 -25.80 0.37
C LEU A 151 -5.32 -25.27 -0.53
N PRO A 152 -5.30 -23.95 -0.84
CA PRO A 152 -4.16 -23.33 -1.49
C PRO A 152 -2.86 -23.58 -0.73
N ASN A 153 -1.77 -23.84 -1.44
CA ASN A 153 -0.46 -24.20 -0.85
C ASN A 153 0.12 -23.15 0.12
N PHE A 154 -0.33 -21.90 0.05
CA PHE A 154 0.09 -20.84 0.96
C PHE A 154 -0.74 -20.79 2.26
N MET A 155 -1.81 -21.57 2.36
CA MET A 155 -2.64 -21.66 3.56
C MET A 155 -2.17 -22.81 4.42
N ASP A 156 -1.78 -22.46 5.64
CA ASP A 156 -1.47 -23.39 6.71
C ASP A 156 -2.64 -23.41 7.68
N GLU A 157 -3.36 -24.54 7.70
CA GLU A 157 -4.55 -24.71 8.55
C GLU A 157 -4.20 -24.64 10.03
N ASP A 158 -3.06 -25.20 10.43
CA ASP A 158 -2.59 -25.17 11.82
C ASP A 158 -2.26 -23.74 12.27
N ALA A 159 -1.60 -22.97 11.39
CA ALA A 159 -1.31 -21.56 11.65
C ALA A 159 -2.60 -20.73 11.75
N LEU A 160 -3.56 -20.93 10.85
CA LEU A 160 -4.86 -20.27 10.92
C LEU A 160 -5.63 -20.64 12.19
N TYR A 161 -5.60 -21.92 12.58
CA TYR A 161 -6.21 -22.38 13.84
C TYR A 161 -5.56 -21.72 15.05
N GLN A 162 -4.24 -21.59 15.07
CA GLN A 162 -3.52 -20.91 16.15
C GLN A 162 -3.90 -19.43 16.23
N ILE A 163 -3.90 -18.73 15.10
CA ILE A 163 -4.30 -17.30 15.02
C ILE A 163 -5.75 -17.12 15.47
N ALA A 164 -6.66 -17.97 15.01
CA ALA A 164 -8.07 -17.89 15.38
C ALA A 164 -8.33 -18.18 16.89
N ASN A 165 -7.40 -18.85 17.55
CA ASN A 165 -7.48 -19.20 18.96
C ASN A 165 -6.43 -18.49 19.83
N GLU A 166 -5.70 -17.49 19.29
CA GLU A 166 -4.68 -16.75 20.03
C GLU A 166 -5.24 -16.11 21.30
N ASP A 167 -6.47 -15.59 21.23
CA ASP A 167 -7.18 -14.99 22.34
C ASP A 167 -8.06 -15.99 23.13
N ARG A 168 -7.68 -17.26 23.17
CA ARG A 168 -8.41 -18.35 23.82
C ARG A 168 -8.76 -18.09 25.30
N TRP A 169 -8.02 -17.19 25.94
CA TRP A 169 -8.23 -16.75 27.31
C TRP A 169 -9.13 -15.52 27.44
N GLN A 170 -9.53 -14.90 26.33
CA GLN A 170 -10.55 -13.86 26.31
C GLN A 170 -11.91 -14.54 26.08
N GLU A 171 -12.72 -14.61 27.13
CA GLU A 171 -14.04 -15.20 27.05
C GLU A 171 -14.86 -14.53 25.95
N TYR A 172 -15.22 -15.31 24.93
CA TYR A 172 -16.15 -14.97 23.86
C TYR A 172 -15.79 -13.73 23.00
N LEU A 173 -14.99 -13.97 21.97
CA LEU A 173 -14.88 -13.01 20.87
C LEU A 173 -16.14 -13.04 20.02
N ASP A 174 -16.97 -12.02 20.16
CA ASP A 174 -18.04 -11.75 19.21
C ASP A 174 -17.42 -11.39 17.85
N ILE A 175 -17.83 -12.08 16.79
CA ILE A 175 -17.43 -11.72 15.44
C ILE A 175 -18.24 -10.48 15.05
N ASP A 176 -17.62 -9.29 15.15
CA ASP A 176 -18.23 -8.07 14.64
C ASP A 176 -17.98 -7.99 13.13
N ILE A 177 -19.06 -8.06 12.34
CA ILE A 177 -19.02 -7.95 10.88
C ILE A 177 -18.83 -6.48 10.45
N GLY A 178 -19.02 -5.53 11.35
CA GLY A 178 -18.83 -4.11 11.13
C GLY A 178 -17.37 -3.69 11.16
N HIS A 179 -17.09 -2.44 10.82
CA HIS A 179 -15.77 -1.85 11.01
C HIS A 179 -15.56 -1.55 12.50
N TRP A 180 -14.37 -1.87 13.08
CA TRP A 180 -14.04 -1.72 14.52
C TRP A 180 -14.34 -0.32 15.09
N ALA A 181 -14.17 0.73 14.26
CA ALA A 181 -14.48 2.11 14.65
C ALA A 181 -15.91 2.54 14.21
N ARG A 182 -16.71 1.63 13.63
CA ARG A 182 -18.04 1.93 13.05
C ARG A 182 -18.03 3.10 12.06
N ALA A 183 -16.89 3.36 11.44
CA ALA A 183 -16.66 4.40 10.46
C ALA A 183 -15.74 3.89 9.36
N ASN A 184 -15.86 4.42 8.15
CA ASN A 184 -14.95 4.11 7.06
C ASN A 184 -13.61 4.85 7.25
N LEU A 185 -12.57 4.40 6.57
CA LEU A 185 -11.21 4.92 6.68
C LEU A 185 -11.13 6.43 6.40
N ARG A 186 -11.91 6.95 5.44
CA ARG A 186 -11.97 8.38 5.13
C ARG A 186 -12.44 9.20 6.34
N ASN A 187 -13.52 8.74 6.98
CA ASN A 187 -14.05 9.40 8.16
C ASN A 187 -13.05 9.35 9.34
N LEU A 188 -12.29 8.26 9.47
CA LEU A 188 -11.22 8.18 10.47
C LEU A 188 -10.11 9.18 10.16
N ALA A 189 -9.70 9.27 8.90
CA ALA A 189 -8.68 10.23 8.46
C ALA A 189 -9.12 11.69 8.70
N GLU A 190 -10.40 12.02 8.44
CA GLU A 190 -10.95 13.33 8.73
C GLU A 190 -10.95 13.63 10.25
N GLN A 191 -11.35 12.67 11.07
CA GLN A 191 -11.40 12.82 12.52
C GLN A 191 -10.03 12.96 13.18
N CYS A 192 -8.99 12.31 12.64
CA CYS A 192 -7.64 12.36 13.22
C CYS A 192 -6.70 13.35 12.51
N GLY A 193 -7.20 14.18 11.59
CA GLY A 193 -6.38 15.14 10.86
C GLY A 193 -5.36 14.53 9.92
N ALA A 194 -5.66 13.34 9.36
CA ALA A 194 -4.84 12.63 8.36
C ALA A 194 -5.47 12.65 6.96
N LYS A 195 -6.45 13.57 6.74
CA LYS A 195 -7.20 13.62 5.49
C LYS A 195 -6.32 13.97 4.28
N ASP A 196 -5.33 14.79 4.46
CA ASP A 196 -4.35 15.17 3.43
C ASP A 196 -3.56 13.95 2.91
N ILE A 197 -3.06 13.11 3.82
CA ILE A 197 -2.37 11.85 3.47
C ILE A 197 -3.34 10.88 2.78
N TYR A 198 -4.56 10.77 3.32
CA TYR A 198 -5.58 9.93 2.70
C TYR A 198 -5.91 10.37 1.27
N ASP A 199 -6.21 11.66 1.06
CA ASP A 199 -6.60 12.20 -0.25
C ASP A 199 -5.44 12.11 -1.25
N LYS A 200 -4.19 12.32 -0.80
CA LYS A 200 -2.99 12.29 -1.63
C LYS A 200 -2.67 10.88 -2.15
N TYR A 201 -2.79 9.87 -1.32
CA TYR A 201 -2.25 8.54 -1.65
C TYR A 201 -3.31 7.45 -1.80
N TYR A 202 -4.38 7.48 -0.99
CA TYR A 202 -5.30 6.35 -0.87
C TYR A 202 -6.09 6.07 -2.15
N SER A 203 -6.75 7.09 -2.68
CA SER A 203 -7.63 6.92 -3.84
C SER A 203 -6.87 6.44 -5.07
N TRP A 204 -5.68 6.99 -5.29
CA TRP A 204 -4.85 6.61 -6.43
C TRP A 204 -4.27 5.20 -6.28
N SER A 205 -3.69 4.86 -5.13
CA SER A 205 -3.15 3.52 -4.88
C SER A 205 -4.23 2.44 -4.87
N SER A 206 -5.46 2.76 -4.47
CA SER A 206 -6.63 1.87 -4.55
C SER A 206 -6.93 1.40 -5.97
N THR A 207 -6.60 2.19 -7.00
CA THR A 207 -6.81 1.79 -8.39
C THR A 207 -6.00 0.55 -8.76
N PHE A 208 -4.83 0.35 -8.13
CA PHE A 208 -3.98 -0.82 -8.32
C PHE A 208 -4.53 -2.05 -7.59
N VAL A 209 -5.08 -1.87 -6.38
CA VAL A 209 -5.72 -2.95 -5.61
C VAL A 209 -6.93 -3.53 -6.34
N HIS A 210 -7.73 -2.65 -6.95
CA HIS A 210 -8.98 -3.02 -7.61
C HIS A 210 -8.84 -3.22 -9.13
N SER A 211 -7.61 -3.26 -9.64
CA SER A 211 -7.30 -3.45 -11.07
C SER A 211 -8.09 -2.52 -11.99
N HIS A 212 -8.27 -1.25 -11.59
CA HIS A 212 -8.98 -0.28 -12.41
C HIS A 212 -8.22 -0.01 -13.71
N TRP A 213 -8.95 0.34 -14.76
CA TRP A 213 -8.39 0.56 -16.09
C TRP A 213 -7.16 1.49 -16.10
N GLY A 214 -7.15 2.53 -15.27
CA GLY A 214 -6.00 3.44 -15.15
C GLY A 214 -4.72 2.70 -14.76
N ALA A 215 -4.77 1.86 -13.72
CA ALA A 215 -3.63 1.08 -13.27
C ALA A 215 -3.19 0.04 -14.32
N VAL A 216 -4.15 -0.67 -14.91
CA VAL A 216 -3.88 -1.65 -15.99
C VAL A 216 -3.23 -0.98 -17.19
N ARG A 217 -3.77 0.16 -17.63
CA ARG A 217 -3.23 0.94 -18.74
C ARG A 217 -1.81 1.42 -18.46
N ASP A 218 -1.60 2.03 -17.30
CA ASP A 218 -0.33 2.70 -16.99
C ASP A 218 0.83 1.73 -16.79
N THR A 219 0.52 0.47 -16.44
CA THR A 219 1.53 -0.58 -16.25
C THR A 219 1.82 -1.40 -17.49
N ASN A 220 0.85 -1.58 -18.40
CA ASN A 220 0.98 -2.57 -19.48
C ASN A 220 0.98 -1.96 -20.88
N TYR A 221 0.62 -0.69 -21.02
CA TYR A 221 0.45 -0.08 -22.35
C TYR A 221 1.19 1.24 -22.47
N VAL A 222 1.58 1.56 -23.70
CA VAL A 222 1.94 2.91 -24.13
C VAL A 222 0.94 3.43 -25.13
N THR A 223 0.81 4.76 -25.22
CA THR A 223 -0.05 5.37 -26.24
C THR A 223 0.73 5.51 -27.53
N CYS A 224 0.21 5.00 -28.63
CA CYS A 224 0.79 5.18 -29.94
C CYS A 224 0.83 6.66 -30.31
N GLN A 225 1.98 7.15 -30.77
CA GLN A 225 2.18 8.54 -31.18
C GLN A 225 1.86 8.80 -32.66
N ASN A 226 1.46 7.76 -33.44
CA ASN A 226 1.04 7.94 -34.81
C ASN A 226 -0.33 8.68 -34.84
N PRO A 227 -0.42 9.86 -35.44
CA PRO A 227 -1.67 10.62 -35.50
C PRO A 227 -2.83 9.86 -36.16
N LEU A 228 -2.52 8.96 -37.09
CA LEU A 228 -3.50 8.12 -37.80
C LEU A 228 -4.02 6.96 -36.97
N HIS A 229 -3.45 6.70 -35.79
CA HIS A 229 -3.85 5.61 -34.88
C HIS A 229 -4.76 6.05 -33.72
N ARG A 230 -5.20 7.31 -33.71
CA ARG A 230 -6.16 7.87 -32.74
C ARG A 230 -5.88 7.44 -31.28
N LEU A 231 -4.62 7.57 -30.85
CA LEU A 231 -4.19 7.26 -29.49
C LEU A 231 -4.46 5.81 -29.05
N HIS A 232 -4.39 4.85 -29.97
CA HIS A 232 -4.54 3.46 -29.55
C HIS A 232 -3.40 3.01 -28.63
N ARG A 233 -3.61 1.89 -27.94
CA ARG A 233 -2.68 1.36 -26.94
C ARG A 233 -1.83 0.27 -27.55
N ILE A 234 -0.52 0.38 -27.34
CA ILE A 234 0.46 -0.65 -27.70
C ILE A 234 0.77 -1.44 -26.44
N PRO A 235 0.45 -2.75 -26.36
CA PRO A 235 0.80 -3.57 -25.21
C PRO A 235 2.33 -3.78 -25.14
N ARG A 236 2.85 -3.89 -23.92
CA ARG A 236 4.29 -4.09 -23.67
C ARG A 236 4.56 -5.50 -23.18
N VAL A 237 5.67 -6.09 -23.62
CA VAL A 237 6.17 -7.36 -23.09
C VAL A 237 6.70 -7.16 -21.67
N VAL A 238 7.44 -6.07 -21.45
CA VAL A 238 7.90 -5.66 -20.14
C VAL A 238 6.95 -4.60 -19.60
N HIS A 239 6.45 -4.78 -18.37
CA HIS A 239 5.59 -3.79 -17.73
C HIS A 239 6.35 -2.48 -17.52
N ARG A 240 5.63 -1.36 -17.67
CA ARG A 240 6.21 -0.03 -17.50
C ARG A 240 6.59 0.22 -16.05
N ARG A 241 7.72 0.88 -15.87
CA ARG A 241 8.09 1.44 -14.58
C ARG A 241 7.26 2.69 -14.30
N LEU A 242 6.82 2.79 -13.07
CA LEU A 242 6.10 3.96 -12.56
C LEU A 242 7.08 4.82 -11.75
N THR A 243 6.70 6.04 -11.45
CA THR A 243 7.52 6.90 -10.58
C THR A 243 7.74 6.23 -9.22
N SER A 244 8.96 6.25 -8.70
CA SER A 244 9.26 5.70 -7.37
C SER A 244 8.39 6.33 -6.29
N MET A 245 7.91 5.50 -5.37
CA MET A 245 7.10 5.92 -4.22
C MET A 245 7.85 5.79 -2.88
N GLU A 246 9.16 5.51 -2.91
CA GLU A 246 9.95 5.31 -1.69
C GLU A 246 9.93 6.49 -0.74
N SER A 247 10.11 7.71 -1.28
CA SER A 247 10.09 8.93 -0.47
C SER A 247 8.77 9.10 0.26
N ASP A 248 7.66 8.85 -0.42
CA ASP A 248 6.33 8.96 0.16
C ASP A 248 6.11 7.90 1.25
N ALA A 249 6.54 6.66 1.01
CA ALA A 249 6.47 5.58 2.00
C ALA A 249 7.30 5.90 3.26
N VAL A 250 8.52 6.41 3.08
CA VAL A 250 9.40 6.80 4.19
C VAL A 250 8.81 7.94 5.00
N ILE A 251 8.20 8.95 4.39
CA ILE A 251 7.51 10.04 5.09
C ILE A 251 6.41 9.46 5.98
N ILE A 252 5.54 8.60 5.45
CA ILE A 252 4.44 7.98 6.21
C ILE A 252 4.98 7.16 7.39
N VAL A 253 6.00 6.34 7.17
CA VAL A 253 6.59 5.52 8.24
C VAL A 253 7.27 6.39 9.31
N ASN A 254 7.97 7.45 8.91
CA ASN A 254 8.57 8.39 9.86
C ASN A 254 7.52 9.11 10.71
N ASP A 255 6.38 9.49 10.13
CA ASP A 255 5.26 10.04 10.89
C ASP A 255 4.70 9.02 11.90
N MET A 256 4.63 7.72 11.54
CA MET A 256 4.24 6.66 12.47
C MET A 256 5.26 6.48 13.61
N LEU A 257 6.56 6.57 13.32
CA LEU A 257 7.61 6.55 14.36
C LEU A 257 7.47 7.74 15.31
N GLN A 258 7.14 8.93 14.80
CA GLN A 258 6.90 10.11 15.64
C GLN A 258 5.66 9.94 16.53
N LEU A 259 4.55 9.41 15.99
CA LEU A 259 3.36 9.10 16.80
C LEU A 259 3.71 8.16 17.96
N LEU A 260 4.50 7.12 17.67
CA LEU A 260 4.94 6.18 18.69
C LEU A 260 5.85 6.84 19.74
N ALA A 261 6.75 7.73 19.32
CA ALA A 261 7.63 8.49 20.22
C ALA A 261 6.85 9.42 21.14
N VAL A 262 5.75 10.03 20.66
CA VAL A 262 4.85 10.86 21.48
C VAL A 262 4.06 10.00 22.46
N LEU A 263 3.59 8.83 22.02
CA LEU A 263 2.78 7.91 22.84
C LEU A 263 3.61 7.26 23.96
N TYR A 264 4.89 7.01 23.71
CA TYR A 264 5.87 6.41 24.63
C TYR A 264 7.16 7.25 24.67
N PRO A 265 7.16 8.36 25.41
CA PRO A 265 8.35 9.20 25.54
C PRO A 265 9.50 8.43 26.21
N ALA A 266 10.71 8.68 25.78
CA ALA A 266 11.92 8.18 26.43
C ALA A 266 13.07 9.16 26.27
N SER A 267 14.19 8.87 26.96
CA SER A 267 15.39 9.70 26.97
C SER A 267 16.10 9.82 25.63
N GLN A 268 15.94 8.80 24.76
CA GLN A 268 16.52 8.84 23.42
C GLN A 268 15.41 8.96 22.35
N PRO A 269 15.57 9.86 21.37
CA PRO A 269 14.61 9.97 20.26
C PRO A 269 14.62 8.69 19.41
N MET A 270 13.52 8.44 18.71
CA MET A 270 13.50 7.42 17.66
C MET A 270 14.19 7.98 16.42
N ASP A 271 15.13 7.18 15.88
CA ASP A 271 15.81 7.55 14.64
C ASP A 271 14.81 7.53 13.48
N GLN A 272 14.86 8.56 12.66
CA GLN A 272 14.12 8.63 11.41
C GLN A 272 14.86 7.89 10.31
N ILE A 273 14.10 7.25 9.44
CA ILE A 273 14.63 6.61 8.25
C ILE A 273 14.97 7.69 7.23
N THR A 274 16.21 7.65 6.73
CA THR A 274 16.67 8.55 5.69
C THR A 274 16.83 7.81 4.36
N ILE A 275 16.58 8.52 3.28
CA ILE A 275 16.87 8.05 1.93
C ILE A 275 18.15 8.70 1.49
N SER A 276 19.08 7.89 0.96
CA SER A 276 20.27 8.42 0.33
C SER A 276 19.84 9.29 -0.86
N SER A 277 20.00 10.61 -0.74
CA SER A 277 19.77 11.49 -1.87
C SER A 277 20.72 11.06 -2.98
N MET A 278 20.21 10.40 -4.03
CA MET A 278 20.98 10.29 -5.25
C MET A 278 21.33 11.71 -5.68
N ARG A 279 22.61 12.08 -5.55
CA ARG A 279 23.13 13.18 -6.33
C ARG A 279 22.81 12.80 -7.79
N ARG A 280 21.94 13.61 -8.43
CA ARG A 280 21.90 13.63 -9.89
C ARG A 280 23.36 13.83 -10.29
N GLN A 281 24.01 12.79 -10.79
CA GLN A 281 25.22 12.99 -11.56
C GLN A 281 24.77 13.82 -12.74
N ASP A 282 25.15 15.09 -12.74
CA ASP A 282 25.12 15.91 -13.92
C ASP A 282 25.88 15.09 -14.97
N VAL A 283 25.14 14.53 -15.90
CA VAL A 283 25.74 13.96 -17.10
C VAL A 283 26.21 15.17 -17.85
N ASP A 284 27.49 15.50 -17.69
CA ASP A 284 28.19 16.40 -18.58
C ASP A 284 28.04 15.82 -19.99
N LEU A 285 27.14 16.42 -20.75
CA LEU A 285 27.10 16.22 -22.18
C LEU A 285 28.38 16.84 -22.74
N PRO A 286 29.22 16.09 -23.45
CA PRO A 286 30.33 16.70 -24.18
C PRO A 286 29.77 17.64 -25.22
N GLU A 287 30.34 18.85 -25.28
CA GLU A 287 30.06 19.85 -26.32
C GLU A 287 30.28 19.38 -27.75
#